data_6365411a284a1732c3baa703ad356f7b
#
_entry.id   6365411a284a1732c3baa703ad356f7b
#
_cell.length_a   1.000
_cell.length_b   1.000
_cell.length_c   1.000
_cell.angle_alpha   90.00
_cell.angle_beta   90.00
_cell.angle_gamma   90.00
#
_symmetry.space_group_name_H-M   'P 1'
#
loop_
_entity.id
_entity.type
_entity.pdbx_description
1 polymer ?
#
loop_
_entity_poly.entity_id
_entity_poly.type
_entity_poly.pdbx_seq_one_letter_code
_entity_poly.pdbx_strand_id
1 'polypeptide(L)'
;VVCNAGIFKSGERIADHTEHTWDQTIAINLTATQRFMTATIPYLKLGVNPSLLVVGSRNFAAPGPGAAAYSVSKAGITQLARVAALELAADGIRVNVVHPDAVFDTALWTEDALARSASRYGLSVEEYKTKNLLGKEIRAADVGRLLSALASDIFGATTGAQIPIDGGSDRVI
;
A
#
# COMPACT_ATOMS: atom_id res chain seq x y z
N VAL A 1 -12.12 7.03 6.59
CA VAL A 1 -10.72 7.22 7.03
C VAL A 1 -9.79 6.51 6.04
N VAL A 2 -8.64 7.13 5.70
CA VAL A 2 -7.63 6.53 4.82
C VAL A 2 -6.27 6.52 5.55
N CYS A 3 -5.71 5.32 5.74
CA CYS A 3 -4.36 5.11 6.26
C CYS A 3 -3.38 5.03 5.09
N ASN A 4 -2.80 6.18 4.71
CA ASN A 4 -1.91 6.29 3.54
C ASN A 4 -0.45 6.58 3.91
N ALA A 5 -0.19 7.25 5.03
CA ALA A 5 1.15 7.69 5.41
C ALA A 5 2.15 6.51 5.44
N GLY A 6 3.32 6.72 4.85
CA GLY A 6 4.35 5.71 4.84
C GLY A 6 5.63 6.19 4.18
N ILE A 7 6.72 5.50 4.49
CA ILE A 7 8.04 5.71 3.89
C ILE A 7 8.51 4.44 3.19
N PHE A 8 9.34 4.61 2.18
CA PHE A 8 10.00 3.52 1.49
C PHE A 8 11.53 3.72 1.54
N LYS A 9 12.17 2.96 2.39
CA LYS A 9 13.63 2.85 2.41
C LYS A 9 14.02 1.52 1.79
N SER A 10 14.89 1.55 0.81
CA SER A 10 15.33 0.37 0.06
C SER A 10 16.81 0.42 -0.24
N GLY A 11 17.37 -0.74 -0.63
CA GLY A 11 18.76 -0.89 -1.03
C GLY A 11 19.62 -1.63 0.00
N GLU A 12 19.20 -1.73 1.25
CA GLU A 12 19.90 -2.52 2.27
C GLU A 12 19.50 -3.98 2.18
N ARG A 13 20.46 -4.88 2.01
CA ARG A 13 20.24 -6.33 2.12
C ARG A 13 20.01 -6.72 3.57
N ILE A 14 19.38 -7.87 3.81
CA ILE A 14 19.11 -8.36 5.18
C ILE A 14 20.40 -8.45 6.00
N ALA A 15 21.51 -8.87 5.40
CA ALA A 15 22.79 -8.99 6.08
C ALA A 15 23.38 -7.63 6.53
N ASP A 16 23.05 -6.56 5.83
CA ASP A 16 23.60 -5.22 6.04
C ASP A 16 22.54 -4.25 6.56
N HIS A 17 21.35 -4.76 6.94
CA HIS A 17 20.21 -3.94 7.31
C HIS A 17 20.44 -3.26 8.66
N THR A 18 20.37 -1.93 8.68
CA THR A 18 20.59 -1.17 9.90
C THR A 18 19.34 -1.18 10.80
N GLU A 19 19.57 -1.26 12.12
CA GLU A 19 18.52 -1.14 13.14
C GLU A 19 17.72 0.15 12.94
N HIS A 20 18.40 1.26 12.64
CA HIS A 20 17.75 2.55 12.38
C HIS A 20 16.75 2.50 11.21
N THR A 21 17.12 1.89 10.09
CA THR A 21 16.23 1.76 8.92
C THR A 21 15.02 0.86 9.25
N TRP A 22 15.26 -0.21 9.99
CA TRP A 22 14.21 -1.11 10.46
C TRP A 22 13.22 -0.38 11.36
N ASP A 23 13.70 0.17 12.46
CA ASP A 23 12.87 0.80 13.48
C ASP A 23 12.05 1.96 12.92
N GLN A 24 12.68 2.83 12.12
CA GLN A 24 11.99 3.96 11.51
C GLN A 24 10.88 3.49 10.54
N THR A 25 11.15 2.46 9.75
CA THR A 25 10.18 1.95 8.79
C THR A 25 8.99 1.29 9.51
N ILE A 26 9.25 0.47 10.51
CA ILE A 26 8.21 -0.18 11.32
C ILE A 26 7.42 0.86 12.12
N ALA A 27 8.11 1.81 12.75
CA ALA A 27 7.46 2.86 13.54
C ALA A 27 6.47 3.68 12.69
N ILE A 28 6.85 4.08 11.48
CA ILE A 28 6.01 4.93 10.62
C ILE A 28 4.95 4.09 9.89
N ASN A 29 5.35 3.01 9.20
CA ASN A 29 4.44 2.30 8.32
C ASN A 29 3.45 1.40 9.06
N LEU A 30 3.87 0.81 10.17
CA LEU A 30 3.07 -0.17 10.90
C LEU A 30 2.53 0.38 12.22
N THR A 31 3.41 0.80 13.12
CA THR A 31 3.00 1.20 14.48
C THR A 31 2.14 2.47 14.45
N ALA A 32 2.54 3.50 13.68
CA ALA A 32 1.75 4.73 13.57
C ALA A 32 0.40 4.47 12.88
N THR A 33 0.37 3.59 11.86
CA THR A 33 -0.89 3.19 11.21
C THR A 33 -1.82 2.50 12.20
N GLN A 34 -1.32 1.56 13.00
CA GLN A 34 -2.10 0.88 14.03
C GLN A 34 -2.68 1.89 15.05
N ARG A 35 -1.85 2.81 15.54
CA ARG A 35 -2.28 3.85 16.48
C ARG A 35 -3.34 4.77 15.88
N PHE A 36 -3.17 5.14 14.62
CA PHE A 36 -4.14 5.98 13.90
C PHE A 36 -5.48 5.25 13.71
N MET A 37 -5.44 3.97 13.33
CA MET A 37 -6.66 3.13 13.26
C MET A 37 -7.37 3.11 14.61
N THR A 38 -6.67 2.77 15.71
CA THR A 38 -7.24 2.74 17.04
C THR A 38 -7.88 4.09 17.44
N ALA A 39 -7.21 5.19 17.17
CA ALA A 39 -7.71 6.52 17.50
C ALA A 39 -8.94 6.94 16.68
N THR A 40 -9.09 6.43 15.45
CA THR A 40 -10.19 6.82 14.54
C THR A 40 -11.43 5.93 14.65
N ILE A 41 -11.31 4.70 15.14
CA ILE A 41 -12.44 3.75 15.28
C ILE A 41 -13.63 4.35 16.07
N PRO A 42 -13.47 5.03 17.21
CA PRO A 42 -14.60 5.63 17.92
C PRO A 42 -15.40 6.63 17.07
N TYR A 43 -14.72 7.38 16.20
CA TYR A 43 -15.36 8.33 15.29
C TYR A 43 -16.03 7.64 14.11
N LEU A 44 -15.43 6.56 13.59
CA LEU A 44 -16.04 5.75 12.53
C LEU A 44 -17.36 5.14 12.98
N LYS A 45 -17.46 4.70 14.24
CA LYS A 45 -18.71 4.17 14.83
C LYS A 45 -19.87 5.19 14.83
N LEU A 46 -19.57 6.47 14.79
CA LEU A 46 -20.56 7.55 14.73
C LEU A 46 -20.88 7.97 13.29
N GLY A 47 -20.17 7.44 12.31
CA GLY A 47 -20.30 7.82 10.92
C GLY A 47 -21.45 7.13 10.20
N VAL A 48 -21.85 7.72 9.07
CA VAL A 48 -22.80 7.11 8.13
C VAL A 48 -21.98 6.34 7.09
N ASN A 49 -22.30 5.05 6.89
CA ASN A 49 -21.58 4.16 5.96
C ASN A 49 -20.04 4.19 6.15
N PRO A 50 -19.55 3.94 7.37
CA PRO A 50 -18.16 4.17 7.71
C PRO A 50 -17.23 3.21 6.96
N SER A 51 -16.09 3.75 6.51
CA SER A 51 -15.08 3.00 5.77
C SER A 51 -13.68 3.34 6.26
N LEU A 52 -12.88 2.31 6.53
CA LEU A 52 -11.46 2.38 6.85
C LEU A 52 -10.67 1.77 5.69
N LEU A 53 -9.90 2.58 5.00
CA LEU A 53 -9.13 2.17 3.84
C LEU A 53 -7.63 2.23 4.16
N VAL A 54 -6.91 1.19 3.80
CA VAL A 54 -5.47 1.09 4.03
C VAL A 54 -4.74 1.05 2.71
N VAL A 55 -3.72 1.90 2.55
CA VAL A 55 -2.81 1.83 1.41
C VAL A 55 -1.67 0.87 1.74
N GLY A 56 -1.84 -0.35 1.28
CA GLY A 56 -0.86 -1.42 1.36
C GLY A 56 0.29 -1.22 0.37
N SER A 57 0.70 -2.28 -0.26
CA SER A 57 1.67 -2.31 -1.36
C SER A 57 1.68 -3.70 -1.97
N ARG A 58 2.02 -3.81 -3.25
CA ARG A 58 2.39 -5.08 -3.88
C ARG A 58 3.40 -5.89 -3.06
N ASN A 59 4.32 -5.21 -2.37
CA ASN A 59 5.37 -5.85 -1.58
C ASN A 59 4.87 -6.75 -0.43
N PHE A 60 3.56 -6.74 -0.11
CA PHE A 60 3.00 -7.68 0.86
C PHE A 60 2.99 -9.12 0.32
N ALA A 61 2.79 -9.30 -0.98
CA ALA A 61 2.71 -10.61 -1.66
C ALA A 61 3.94 -10.91 -2.53
N ALA A 62 4.52 -9.87 -3.16
CA ALA A 62 5.66 -9.99 -4.07
C ALA A 62 6.80 -9.03 -3.67
N PRO A 63 7.54 -9.37 -2.60
CA PRO A 63 8.62 -8.52 -2.09
C PRO A 63 9.80 -8.47 -3.05
N GLY A 64 10.48 -7.32 -3.07
CA GLY A 64 11.73 -7.15 -3.81
C GLY A 64 12.97 -7.22 -2.92
N PRO A 65 14.13 -7.62 -3.46
CA PRO A 65 15.39 -7.58 -2.72
C PRO A 65 15.74 -6.15 -2.27
N GLY A 66 16.28 -6.02 -1.05
CA GLY A 66 16.64 -4.73 -0.48
C GLY A 66 15.45 -3.92 0.09
N ALA A 67 14.28 -4.52 0.24
CA ALA A 67 13.08 -3.89 0.78
C ALA A 67 12.53 -4.62 2.02
N ALA A 68 13.39 -5.20 2.86
CA ALA A 68 12.99 -6.07 3.96
C ALA A 68 12.03 -5.38 4.94
N ALA A 69 12.44 -4.29 5.59
CA ALA A 69 11.61 -3.57 6.57
C ALA A 69 10.31 -3.07 5.95
N TYR A 70 10.38 -2.54 4.72
CA TYR A 70 9.20 -2.07 4.01
C TYR A 70 8.21 -3.22 3.73
N SER A 71 8.68 -4.33 3.18
CA SER A 71 7.83 -5.48 2.86
C SER A 71 7.17 -6.05 4.12
N VAL A 72 7.93 -6.20 5.21
CA VAL A 72 7.40 -6.63 6.51
C VAL A 72 6.34 -5.64 7.02
N SER A 73 6.61 -4.34 6.96
CA SER A 73 5.65 -3.33 7.41
C SER A 73 4.35 -3.37 6.60
N LYS A 74 4.44 -3.55 5.27
CA LYS A 74 3.27 -3.63 4.39
C LYS A 74 2.50 -4.95 4.52
N ALA A 75 3.18 -6.06 4.77
CA ALA A 75 2.53 -7.32 5.15
C ALA A 75 1.83 -7.19 6.51
N GLY A 76 2.48 -6.54 7.49
CA GLY A 76 1.92 -6.29 8.82
C GLY A 76 0.65 -5.46 8.78
N ILE A 77 0.62 -4.32 8.07
CA ILE A 77 -0.60 -3.50 7.98
C ILE A 77 -1.71 -4.18 7.19
N THR A 78 -1.35 -4.99 6.19
CA THR A 78 -2.31 -5.79 5.42
C THR A 78 -3.00 -6.81 6.34
N GLN A 79 -2.24 -7.52 7.15
CA GLN A 79 -2.80 -8.46 8.12
C GLN A 79 -3.60 -7.76 9.22
N LEU A 80 -3.12 -6.61 9.71
CA LEU A 80 -3.85 -5.79 10.66
C LEU A 80 -5.22 -5.34 10.11
N ALA A 81 -5.27 -4.91 8.86
CA ALA A 81 -6.53 -4.53 8.20
C ALA A 81 -7.50 -5.71 8.07
N ARG A 82 -7.01 -6.93 7.82
CA ARG A 82 -7.85 -8.14 7.79
C ARG A 82 -8.46 -8.45 9.15
N VAL A 83 -7.67 -8.33 10.22
CA VAL A 83 -8.18 -8.47 11.60
C VAL A 83 -9.22 -7.39 11.88
N ALA A 84 -8.92 -6.13 11.55
CA ALA A 84 -9.85 -5.02 11.72
C ALA A 84 -11.17 -5.23 10.96
N ALA A 85 -11.13 -5.81 9.76
CA ALA A 85 -12.35 -6.14 9.00
C ALA A 85 -13.24 -7.13 9.75
N LEU A 86 -12.65 -8.12 10.41
CA LEU A 86 -13.40 -9.10 11.23
C LEU A 86 -13.99 -8.47 12.49
N GLU A 87 -13.20 -7.65 13.19
CA GLU A 87 -13.60 -7.07 14.47
C GLU A 87 -14.64 -5.94 14.33
N LEU A 88 -14.52 -5.13 13.25
CA LEU A 88 -15.34 -3.93 13.08
C LEU A 88 -16.61 -4.16 12.24
N ALA A 89 -16.81 -5.35 11.71
CA ALA A 89 -17.98 -5.68 10.91
C ALA A 89 -19.29 -5.53 11.69
N ALA A 90 -19.28 -5.89 12.98
CA ALA A 90 -20.46 -5.74 13.86
C ALA A 90 -20.86 -4.27 14.09
N ASP A 91 -19.91 -3.33 13.93
CA ASP A 91 -20.15 -1.89 14.00
C ASP A 91 -20.51 -1.29 12.62
N GLY A 92 -20.68 -2.11 11.59
CA GLY A 92 -20.98 -1.67 10.23
C GLY A 92 -19.81 -0.98 9.53
N ILE A 93 -18.59 -1.04 10.06
CA ILE A 93 -17.40 -0.41 9.50
C ILE A 93 -16.76 -1.35 8.47
N ARG A 94 -16.66 -0.90 7.23
CA ARG A 94 -15.98 -1.63 6.16
C ARG A 94 -14.48 -1.35 6.19
N VAL A 95 -13.65 -2.38 6.08
CA VAL A 95 -12.19 -2.24 6.06
C VAL A 95 -11.64 -2.93 4.81
N ASN A 96 -10.99 -2.16 3.94
CA ASN A 96 -10.41 -2.70 2.70
C ASN A 96 -8.98 -2.17 2.49
N VAL A 97 -8.18 -2.93 1.75
CA VAL A 97 -6.79 -2.57 1.44
C VAL A 97 -6.62 -2.41 -0.07
N VAL A 98 -5.97 -1.32 -0.46
CA VAL A 98 -5.53 -1.10 -1.84
C VAL A 98 -4.03 -1.36 -1.90
N HIS A 99 -3.59 -2.12 -2.89
CA HIS A 99 -2.18 -2.49 -3.10
C HIS A 99 -1.63 -1.88 -4.40
N PRO A 100 -1.09 -0.65 -4.35
CA PRO A 100 -0.34 -0.12 -5.48
C PRO A 100 0.97 -0.89 -5.69
N ASP A 101 1.41 -0.94 -6.96
CA ASP A 101 2.81 -1.23 -7.29
C ASP A 101 3.61 0.09 -7.26
N ALA A 102 4.23 0.45 -8.37
CA ALA A 102 4.97 1.69 -8.50
C ALA A 102 4.02 2.83 -8.92
N VAL A 103 3.91 3.86 -8.08
CA VAL A 103 3.15 5.08 -8.36
C VAL A 103 4.14 6.18 -8.71
N PHE A 104 4.37 6.39 -10.01
CA PHE A 104 5.55 7.09 -10.52
C PHE A 104 5.53 8.61 -10.35
N ASP A 105 4.37 9.23 -10.15
CA ASP A 105 4.21 10.66 -9.91
C ASP A 105 4.27 11.05 -8.42
N THR A 106 4.91 10.23 -7.59
CA THR A 106 5.13 10.50 -6.17
C THR A 106 6.58 10.87 -5.88
N ALA A 107 6.83 11.55 -4.76
CA ALA A 107 8.17 11.94 -4.32
C ALA A 107 9.12 10.76 -4.05
N LEU A 108 8.62 9.53 -4.03
CA LEU A 108 9.44 8.32 -3.91
C LEU A 108 10.26 8.04 -5.18
N TRP A 109 9.82 8.54 -6.32
CA TRP A 109 10.43 8.29 -7.62
C TRP A 109 11.18 9.50 -8.13
N THR A 110 12.44 9.64 -7.69
CA THR A 110 13.38 10.58 -8.31
C THR A 110 13.85 10.05 -9.66
N GLU A 111 14.38 10.91 -10.53
CA GLU A 111 14.94 10.51 -11.83
C GLU A 111 15.99 9.41 -11.67
N ASP A 112 16.88 9.54 -10.70
CA ASP A 112 17.91 8.54 -10.39
C ASP A 112 17.30 7.21 -9.90
N ALA A 113 16.24 7.25 -9.10
CA ALA A 113 15.57 6.03 -8.62
C ALA A 113 14.88 5.29 -9.78
N LEU A 114 14.27 6.03 -10.70
CA LEU A 114 13.67 5.49 -11.92
C LEU A 114 14.74 4.87 -12.83
N ALA A 115 15.82 5.60 -13.11
CA ALA A 115 16.90 5.12 -13.96
C ALA A 115 17.55 3.83 -13.40
N ARG A 116 17.86 3.80 -12.10
CA ARG A 116 18.39 2.59 -11.44
C ARG A 116 17.41 1.41 -11.49
N SER A 117 16.14 1.68 -11.32
CA SER A 117 15.11 0.64 -11.34
C SER A 117 14.92 0.07 -12.74
N ALA A 118 14.83 0.93 -13.76
CA ALA A 118 14.72 0.52 -15.16
C ALA A 118 15.95 -0.30 -15.62
N SER A 119 17.16 0.19 -15.30
CA SER A 119 18.42 -0.49 -15.61
C SER A 119 18.52 -1.90 -15.02
N ARG A 120 17.98 -2.11 -13.80
CA ARG A 120 17.95 -3.44 -13.15
C ARG A 120 17.18 -4.48 -13.97
N TYR A 121 16.20 -4.05 -14.75
CA TYR A 121 15.39 -4.90 -15.62
C TYR A 121 15.84 -4.85 -17.09
N GLY A 122 16.90 -4.09 -17.42
CA GLY A 122 17.35 -3.91 -18.78
C GLY A 122 16.36 -3.12 -19.66
N LEU A 123 15.58 -2.23 -19.05
CA LEU A 123 14.54 -1.45 -19.71
C LEU A 123 14.90 0.05 -19.73
N SER A 124 14.36 0.77 -20.68
CA SER A 124 14.27 2.24 -20.61
C SER A 124 13.30 2.66 -19.48
N VAL A 125 13.36 3.92 -19.05
CA VAL A 125 12.44 4.45 -18.03
C VAL A 125 10.99 4.35 -18.47
N GLU A 126 10.70 4.64 -19.75
CA GLU A 126 9.34 4.57 -20.31
C GLU A 126 8.81 3.13 -20.34
N GLU A 127 9.63 2.18 -20.78
CA GLU A 127 9.28 0.76 -20.76
C GLU A 127 9.07 0.26 -19.34
N TYR A 128 9.91 0.73 -18.39
CA TYR A 128 9.76 0.37 -16.97
C TYR A 128 8.44 0.85 -16.37
N LYS A 129 8.02 2.08 -16.71
CA LYS A 129 6.76 2.65 -16.23
C LYS A 129 5.51 1.93 -16.75
N THR A 130 5.62 1.33 -17.93
CA THR A 130 4.49 0.71 -18.64
C THR A 130 4.62 -0.81 -18.76
N LYS A 131 5.53 -1.45 -18.00
CA LYS A 131 5.80 -2.90 -18.06
C LYS A 131 4.66 -3.82 -17.60
N ASN A 132 3.59 -3.27 -17.00
CA ASN A 132 2.43 -4.04 -16.57
C ASN A 132 1.56 -4.49 -17.74
N LEU A 133 0.62 -5.43 -17.51
CA LEU A 133 -0.20 -6.03 -18.55
C LEU A 133 -1.05 -5.02 -19.34
N LEU A 134 -1.50 -3.94 -18.67
CA LEU A 134 -2.30 -2.89 -19.32
C LEU A 134 -1.45 -1.86 -20.07
N GLY A 135 -0.11 -1.92 -20.00
CA GLY A 135 0.79 -0.94 -20.60
C GLY A 135 0.56 0.48 -20.07
N LYS A 136 0.20 0.65 -18.80
CA LYS A 136 -0.16 1.94 -18.20
C LYS A 136 0.81 2.39 -17.13
N GLU A 137 1.16 3.67 -17.15
CA GLU A 137 1.76 4.33 -15.99
C GLU A 137 0.70 4.51 -14.91
N ILE A 138 0.90 3.91 -13.74
CA ILE A 138 0.01 4.06 -12.59
C ILE A 138 0.38 5.35 -11.85
N ARG A 139 -0.62 6.18 -11.56
CA ARG A 139 -0.47 7.50 -10.93
C ARG A 139 -1.23 7.60 -9.60
N ALA A 140 -0.86 8.56 -8.79
CA ALA A 140 -1.54 8.85 -7.52
C ALA A 140 -3.05 9.07 -7.69
N ALA A 141 -3.45 9.71 -8.79
CA ALA A 141 -4.86 9.91 -9.13
C ALA A 141 -5.62 8.60 -9.36
N ASP A 142 -4.98 7.55 -9.88
CA ASP A 142 -5.61 6.24 -10.06
C ASP A 142 -5.90 5.61 -8.70
N VAL A 143 -4.92 5.65 -7.79
CA VAL A 143 -5.09 5.18 -6.41
C VAL A 143 -6.19 5.97 -5.70
N GLY A 144 -6.19 7.30 -5.83
CA GLY A 144 -7.20 8.17 -5.24
C GLY A 144 -8.62 7.88 -5.73
N ARG A 145 -8.80 7.63 -7.03
CA ARG A 145 -10.10 7.25 -7.61
C ARG A 145 -10.61 5.91 -7.04
N LEU A 146 -9.73 4.92 -6.94
CA LEU A 146 -10.11 3.64 -6.36
C LEU A 146 -10.48 3.77 -4.88
N LEU A 147 -9.71 4.52 -4.09
CA LEU A 147 -10.01 4.79 -2.68
C LEU A 147 -11.36 5.52 -2.53
N SER A 148 -11.65 6.51 -3.39
CA SER A 148 -12.93 7.22 -3.37
C SER A 148 -14.11 6.30 -3.69
N ALA A 149 -13.96 5.42 -4.67
CA ALA A 149 -14.98 4.43 -5.00
C ALA A 149 -15.22 3.45 -3.83
N LEU A 150 -14.16 2.93 -3.21
CA LEU A 150 -14.25 2.04 -2.06
C LEU A 150 -14.88 2.71 -0.82
N ALA A 151 -14.72 4.03 -0.69
CA ALA A 151 -15.34 4.80 0.38
C ALA A 151 -16.85 5.03 0.16
N SER A 152 -17.33 4.90 -1.08
CA SER A 152 -18.72 5.16 -1.45
C SER A 152 -19.64 3.95 -1.26
N ASP A 153 -20.94 4.15 -1.47
CA ASP A 153 -21.97 3.10 -1.40
C ASP A 153 -21.85 2.04 -2.50
N ILE A 154 -21.12 2.34 -3.58
CA ILE A 154 -20.86 1.39 -4.68
C ILE A 154 -20.24 0.11 -4.14
N PHE A 155 -19.38 0.21 -3.12
CA PHE A 155 -18.75 -0.91 -2.45
C PHE A 155 -19.36 -1.21 -1.07
N GLY A 156 -20.64 -0.88 -0.86
CA GLY A 156 -21.31 -1.03 0.43
C GLY A 156 -21.33 -2.45 1.00
N ALA A 157 -21.23 -3.46 0.15
CA ALA A 157 -21.17 -4.87 0.54
C ALA A 157 -19.74 -5.46 0.57
N THR A 158 -18.69 -4.59 0.54
CA THR A 158 -17.29 -5.04 0.42
C THR A 158 -16.49 -4.70 1.67
N THR A 159 -16.02 -5.71 2.39
CA THR A 159 -15.08 -5.59 3.52
C THR A 159 -14.05 -6.72 3.48
N GLY A 160 -12.84 -6.49 4.00
CA GLY A 160 -11.74 -7.46 4.00
C GLY A 160 -11.06 -7.63 2.64
N ALA A 161 -11.46 -6.88 1.61
CA ALA A 161 -10.93 -7.01 0.27
C ALA A 161 -9.48 -6.51 0.17
N GLN A 162 -8.71 -7.21 -0.68
CA GLN A 162 -7.32 -6.91 -1.01
C GLN A 162 -7.27 -6.57 -2.51
N ILE A 163 -7.18 -5.30 -2.85
CA ILE A 163 -7.41 -4.83 -4.22
C ILE A 163 -6.12 -4.29 -4.81
N PRO A 164 -5.50 -4.97 -5.80
CA PRO A 164 -4.34 -4.44 -6.50
C PRO A 164 -4.73 -3.27 -7.40
N ILE A 165 -3.82 -2.31 -7.53
CA ILE A 165 -3.87 -1.23 -8.52
C ILE A 165 -2.47 -1.07 -9.12
N ASP A 166 -2.15 -1.95 -10.05
CA ASP A 166 -0.81 -2.16 -10.58
C ASP A 166 -0.79 -2.38 -12.10
N GLY A 167 -1.94 -2.36 -12.75
CA GLY A 167 -2.06 -2.66 -14.18
C GLY A 167 -1.78 -4.13 -14.53
N GLY A 168 -1.78 -5.03 -13.55
CA GLY A 168 -1.40 -6.43 -13.74
C GLY A 168 0.12 -6.63 -13.72
N SER A 169 0.83 -5.92 -12.83
CA SER A 169 2.30 -5.96 -12.75
C SER A 169 2.83 -7.32 -12.31
N ASP A 170 2.19 -7.98 -11.36
CA ASP A 170 2.69 -9.23 -10.79
C ASP A 170 2.34 -10.48 -11.60
N ARG A 171 1.39 -10.37 -12.52
CA ARG A 171 0.83 -11.52 -13.24
C ARG A 171 0.35 -12.64 -12.30
N VAL A 172 0.12 -12.30 -11.05
CA VAL A 172 -0.47 -13.18 -10.03
C VAL A 172 -1.93 -12.78 -9.94
N ILE A 173 -2.73 -13.50 -10.67
CA ILE A 173 -4.18 -13.30 -10.73
C ILE A 173 -4.84 -14.44 -9.97
#